data_5375ba197cfc26af002dcf9a09ee4954
#
_entry.id   5375ba197cfc26af002dcf9a09ee4954
#
_cell.length_a   1.000
_cell.length_b   1.000
_cell.length_c   1.000
_cell.angle_alpha   90.00
_cell.angle_beta   90.00
_cell.angle_gamma   90.00
#
_symmetry.space_group_name_H-M   'P 1'
#
loop_
_entity.id
_entity.type
_entity.pdbx_description
1 polymer ?
#
loop_
_entity_poly.entity_id
_entity_poly.type
_entity_poly.pdbx_seq_one_letter_code
_entity_poly.pdbx_strand_id
1 'polypeptide(L)'
;MKTCVKYQCGLDALRPYTPGTPIEEVQREYGLEDVIKLASNENPLGASPKALAAIERALPGLNYYPDGQSYYLRHAIAGHLGVQPEQVAVGNGADGVIVQICLAYLDEDSEVIVSRSSFPVYDIYTHVMRATLIKTPLQEYGLDLEAMARAITDRTRLVFVCNPNNPTGTIVTAGEVEGFMGEVPDHVLVVFDEAYYELVDSEEYPDTLRYVREGRGNVMVMRTFSKIYGIAGIRLGYAIGTPEVLAPLNRVKEPFAVNLLAQVAGIAALEDDEFLKKSVQANCEGRLFLYREFDRLGLRYLQSHANFVLVEIGPQATQVQQRLLEQGVIVRSCISYDLPNWLRITVGSEAQNARLIRALVEMV
;
A
#
# COMPACT_ATOMS: atom_id res chain seq x y z
N MET A 1 25.63 26.10 -8.23
CA MET A 1 26.67 26.10 -7.18
C MET A 1 26.67 24.75 -6.51
N LYS A 2 27.85 24.08 -6.39
CA LYS A 2 27.95 22.88 -5.58
C LYS A 2 27.85 23.29 -4.10
N THR A 3 26.89 22.71 -3.35
CA THR A 3 26.81 22.97 -1.91
C THR A 3 28.04 22.38 -1.21
N CYS A 4 28.59 23.11 -0.22
CA CYS A 4 29.66 22.60 0.65
C CYS A 4 29.12 21.80 1.82
N VAL A 5 27.80 21.77 2.01
CA VAL A 5 27.15 20.98 3.07
C VAL A 5 27.09 19.52 2.64
N LYS A 6 27.63 18.64 3.49
CA LYS A 6 27.58 17.19 3.28
C LYS A 6 26.27 16.64 3.86
N TYR A 7 25.64 15.76 3.13
CA TYR A 7 24.50 14.97 3.57
C TYR A 7 24.86 13.48 3.65
N GLN A 8 23.93 12.67 4.14
CA GLN A 8 24.16 11.23 4.38
C GLN A 8 24.62 10.50 3.11
N CYS A 9 25.66 9.67 3.25
CA CYS A 9 26.12 8.78 2.19
C CYS A 9 25.00 7.81 1.76
N GLY A 10 24.90 7.57 0.46
CA GLY A 10 23.90 6.64 -0.07
C GLY A 10 22.63 7.31 -0.58
N LEU A 11 22.31 8.54 -0.17
CA LEU A 11 21.16 9.26 -0.70
C LEU A 11 21.31 9.61 -2.19
N ASP A 12 22.52 9.72 -2.70
CA ASP A 12 22.79 9.95 -4.13
C ASP A 12 22.32 8.78 -5.02
N ALA A 13 22.25 7.58 -4.47
CA ALA A 13 21.76 6.40 -5.17
C ALA A 13 20.23 6.32 -5.20
N LEU A 14 19.54 7.10 -4.35
CA LEU A 14 18.08 7.10 -4.28
C LEU A 14 17.48 7.99 -5.37
N ARG A 15 16.55 7.42 -6.11
CA ARG A 15 15.64 8.22 -6.94
C ARG A 15 14.46 8.61 -6.08
N PRO A 16 14.09 9.90 -6.03
CA PRO A 16 12.88 10.32 -5.33
C PRO A 16 11.67 9.52 -5.82
N TYR A 17 10.78 9.14 -4.89
CA TYR A 17 9.51 8.53 -5.27
C TYR A 17 8.76 9.49 -6.20
N THR A 18 8.37 9.00 -7.37
CA THR A 18 7.56 9.77 -8.31
C THR A 18 6.09 9.44 -8.03
N PRO A 19 5.32 10.35 -7.41
CA PRO A 19 3.90 10.14 -7.20
C PRO A 19 3.16 10.10 -8.55
N GLY A 20 1.91 9.62 -8.53
CA GLY A 20 1.03 9.78 -9.70
C GLY A 20 0.77 11.26 -9.96
N THR A 21 0.71 11.67 -11.23
CA THR A 21 0.45 13.05 -11.63
C THR A 21 -0.86 13.57 -10.99
N PRO A 22 -0.85 14.74 -10.33
CA PRO A 22 -2.06 15.36 -9.80
C PRO A 22 -3.05 15.75 -10.92
N ILE A 23 -4.35 15.72 -10.61
CA ILE A 23 -5.39 16.13 -11.57
C ILE A 23 -5.18 17.58 -12.03
N GLU A 24 -4.91 18.47 -11.10
CA GLU A 24 -4.73 19.89 -11.33
C GLU A 24 -3.50 20.19 -12.22
N GLU A 25 -2.49 19.35 -12.18
CA GLU A 25 -1.32 19.47 -13.04
C GLU A 25 -1.68 19.15 -14.49
N VAL A 26 -2.41 18.04 -14.72
CA VAL A 26 -2.88 17.65 -16.06
C VAL A 26 -3.87 18.69 -16.62
N GLN A 27 -4.79 19.17 -15.80
CA GLN A 27 -5.71 20.25 -16.20
C GLN A 27 -4.96 21.48 -16.67
N ARG A 28 -3.95 21.90 -15.93
CA ARG A 28 -3.14 23.09 -16.25
C ARG A 28 -2.26 22.90 -17.49
N GLU A 29 -1.63 21.72 -17.62
CA GLU A 29 -0.67 21.45 -18.69
C GLU A 29 -1.35 21.23 -20.05
N TYR A 30 -2.48 20.53 -20.06
CA TYR A 30 -3.20 20.15 -21.29
C TYR A 30 -4.46 20.99 -21.55
N GLY A 31 -4.81 21.92 -20.66
CA GLY A 31 -6.00 22.77 -20.82
C GLY A 31 -7.32 22.00 -20.71
N LEU A 32 -7.36 20.90 -19.94
CA LEU A 32 -8.51 20.02 -19.79
C LEU A 32 -9.32 20.40 -18.55
N GLU A 33 -10.65 20.41 -18.66
CA GLU A 33 -11.55 20.61 -17.51
C GLU A 33 -11.89 19.29 -16.82
N ASP A 34 -12.09 18.22 -17.61
CA ASP A 34 -12.50 16.90 -17.13
C ASP A 34 -11.31 15.93 -17.19
N VAL A 35 -10.77 15.57 -16.03
CA VAL A 35 -9.64 14.63 -15.85
C VAL A 35 -10.02 13.56 -14.85
N ILE A 36 -9.77 12.29 -15.21
CA ILE A 36 -9.92 11.15 -14.30
C ILE A 36 -8.56 10.60 -13.88
N LYS A 37 -8.44 10.22 -12.60
CA LYS A 37 -7.21 9.67 -12.03
C LYS A 37 -7.41 8.21 -11.63
N LEU A 38 -6.80 7.31 -12.39
CA LEU A 38 -6.79 5.86 -12.18
C LEU A 38 -5.36 5.35 -11.91
N ALA A 39 -4.58 6.11 -11.12
CA ALA A 39 -3.14 5.91 -10.93
C ALA A 39 -2.69 5.59 -9.50
N SER A 40 -3.46 5.98 -8.47
CA SER A 40 -2.99 5.96 -7.08
C SER A 40 -3.79 5.03 -6.17
N ASN A 41 -4.61 4.15 -6.75
CA ASN A 41 -5.41 3.15 -6.02
C ASN A 41 -6.32 3.79 -4.97
N GLU A 42 -6.91 4.94 -5.34
CA GLU A 42 -7.88 5.67 -4.54
C GLU A 42 -9.27 5.03 -4.67
N ASN A 43 -10.17 5.25 -3.70
CA ASN A 43 -11.53 4.73 -3.75
C ASN A 43 -12.40 5.62 -4.64
N PRO A 44 -13.01 5.09 -5.73
CA PRO A 44 -13.80 5.89 -6.66
C PRO A 44 -15.14 6.38 -6.08
N LEU A 45 -15.58 5.82 -4.95
CA LEU A 45 -16.80 6.25 -4.25
C LEU A 45 -16.56 7.46 -3.34
N GLY A 46 -15.29 7.92 -3.22
CA GLY A 46 -14.91 8.97 -2.29
C GLY A 46 -14.59 8.45 -0.89
N ALA A 47 -14.74 9.30 0.11
CA ALA A 47 -14.48 8.97 1.50
C ALA A 47 -15.73 8.45 2.22
N SER A 48 -15.53 7.59 3.25
CA SER A 48 -16.59 7.15 4.15
C SER A 48 -17.41 8.33 4.68
N PRO A 49 -18.74 8.35 4.50
CA PRO A 49 -19.62 9.41 5.00
C PRO A 49 -19.52 9.59 6.51
N LYS A 50 -19.40 8.51 7.29
CA LYS A 50 -19.21 8.60 8.74
C LYS A 50 -17.88 9.26 9.10
N ALA A 51 -16.82 8.94 8.35
CA ALA A 51 -15.52 9.58 8.53
C ALA A 51 -15.58 11.08 8.25
N LEU A 52 -16.21 11.50 7.13
CA LEU A 52 -16.39 12.91 6.80
C LEU A 52 -17.16 13.66 7.89
N ALA A 53 -18.26 13.10 8.37
CA ALA A 53 -19.05 13.71 9.46
C ALA A 53 -18.25 13.80 10.78
N ALA A 54 -17.36 12.84 11.07
CA ALA A 54 -16.48 12.90 12.23
C ALA A 54 -15.42 14.00 12.09
N ILE A 55 -14.84 14.16 10.89
CA ILE A 55 -13.90 15.25 10.57
C ILE A 55 -14.57 16.61 10.79
N GLU A 56 -15.76 16.84 10.22
CA GLU A 56 -16.50 18.10 10.40
C GLU A 56 -16.69 18.47 11.87
N ARG A 57 -17.11 17.52 12.69
CA ARG A 57 -17.28 17.72 14.13
C ARG A 57 -15.99 18.06 14.87
N ALA A 58 -14.84 17.59 14.36
CA ALA A 58 -13.54 17.78 15.00
C ALA A 58 -12.84 19.10 14.59
N LEU A 59 -13.26 19.76 13.50
CA LEU A 59 -12.62 20.98 12.98
C LEU A 59 -12.45 22.10 14.04
N PRO A 60 -13.41 22.37 14.95
CA PRO A 60 -13.23 23.41 15.97
C PRO A 60 -12.10 23.13 16.97
N GLY A 61 -11.60 21.89 17.04
CA GLY A 61 -10.53 21.48 17.95
C GLY A 61 -9.12 21.52 17.35
N LEU A 62 -8.96 21.99 16.10
CA LEU A 62 -7.67 21.96 15.37
C LEU A 62 -6.55 22.77 16.03
N ASN A 63 -6.85 23.68 16.94
CA ASN A 63 -5.87 24.45 17.70
C ASN A 63 -5.17 23.65 18.82
N TYR A 64 -5.63 22.44 19.10
CA TYR A 64 -5.03 21.56 20.10
C TYR A 64 -4.25 20.43 19.44
N TYR A 65 -3.14 20.02 20.06
CA TYR A 65 -2.47 18.78 19.68
C TYR A 65 -3.38 17.58 19.89
N PRO A 66 -3.32 16.58 18.98
CA PRO A 66 -4.06 15.34 19.17
C PRO A 66 -3.52 14.51 20.33
N ASP A 67 -4.26 13.46 20.71
CA ASP A 67 -3.72 12.46 21.62
C ASP A 67 -2.50 11.76 21.01
N GLY A 68 -1.31 11.97 21.58
CA GLY A 68 -0.06 11.41 21.10
C GLY A 68 0.01 9.88 21.19
N GLN A 69 -0.82 9.25 22.03
CA GLN A 69 -0.95 7.80 22.16
C GLN A 69 -2.06 7.23 21.29
N SER A 70 -2.91 8.08 20.68
CA SER A 70 -4.07 7.67 19.87
C SER A 70 -4.95 6.64 20.60
N TYR A 71 -5.20 6.86 21.88
CA TYR A 71 -5.85 5.89 22.76
C TYR A 71 -7.16 5.35 22.18
N TYR A 72 -8.10 6.23 21.84
CA TYR A 72 -9.41 5.81 21.34
C TYR A 72 -9.32 5.10 19.98
N LEU A 73 -8.45 5.56 19.09
CA LEU A 73 -8.24 4.94 17.78
C LEU A 73 -7.65 3.52 17.94
N ARG A 74 -6.64 3.35 18.79
CA ARG A 74 -6.05 2.02 19.06
C ARG A 74 -7.07 1.06 19.63
N HIS A 75 -7.93 1.51 20.56
CA HIS A 75 -9.01 0.68 21.12
C HIS A 75 -10.06 0.33 20.06
N ALA A 76 -10.41 1.25 19.18
CA ALA A 76 -11.34 0.98 18.08
C ALA A 76 -10.79 -0.06 17.10
N ILE A 77 -9.52 0.10 16.69
CA ILE A 77 -8.84 -0.88 15.81
C ILE A 77 -8.75 -2.25 16.50
N ALA A 78 -8.33 -2.28 17.76
CA ALA A 78 -8.21 -3.50 18.53
C ALA A 78 -9.54 -4.25 18.66
N GLY A 79 -10.61 -3.53 18.98
CA GLY A 79 -11.97 -4.08 19.05
C GLY A 79 -12.46 -4.64 17.71
N HIS A 80 -12.18 -3.91 16.61
CA HIS A 80 -12.54 -4.33 15.24
C HIS A 80 -11.81 -5.63 14.83
N LEU A 81 -10.55 -5.80 15.25
CA LEU A 81 -9.70 -6.93 14.85
C LEU A 81 -9.69 -8.08 15.88
N GLY A 82 -10.32 -7.90 17.04
CA GLY A 82 -10.29 -8.91 18.12
C GLY A 82 -8.89 -9.11 18.71
N VAL A 83 -8.12 -8.03 18.88
CA VAL A 83 -6.80 -8.02 19.51
C VAL A 83 -6.78 -7.05 20.70
N GLN A 84 -5.66 -6.95 21.44
CA GLN A 84 -5.53 -6.00 22.54
C GLN A 84 -5.03 -4.63 22.03
N PRO A 85 -5.38 -3.50 22.66
CA PRO A 85 -4.88 -2.18 22.25
C PRO A 85 -3.35 -2.05 22.28
N GLU A 86 -2.65 -2.80 23.13
CA GLU A 86 -1.19 -2.88 23.19
C GLU A 86 -0.58 -3.56 21.96
N GLN A 87 -1.37 -4.33 21.22
CA GLN A 87 -1.00 -5.00 19.98
C GLN A 87 -1.23 -4.12 18.74
N VAL A 88 -1.55 -2.82 18.91
CA VAL A 88 -1.79 -1.88 17.82
C VAL A 88 -0.84 -0.70 17.91
N ALA A 89 -0.11 -0.42 16.82
CA ALA A 89 0.65 0.81 16.60
C ALA A 89 0.04 1.58 15.42
N VAL A 90 0.04 2.91 15.49
CA VAL A 90 -0.52 3.77 14.45
C VAL A 90 0.52 4.72 13.87
N GLY A 91 0.37 5.09 12.60
CA GLY A 91 1.30 5.97 11.89
C GLY A 91 0.62 6.88 10.88
N ASN A 92 1.38 7.83 10.36
CA ASN A 92 0.96 8.76 9.33
C ASN A 92 0.86 8.05 7.95
N GLY A 93 -0.20 7.28 7.75
CA GLY A 93 -0.33 6.31 6.66
C GLY A 93 0.48 5.04 6.90
N ALA A 94 0.32 4.04 6.03
CA ALA A 94 1.18 2.85 6.03
C ALA A 94 2.66 3.23 5.83
N ASP A 95 2.93 4.26 5.02
CA ASP A 95 4.30 4.77 4.81
C ASP A 95 4.95 5.19 6.13
N GLY A 96 4.22 5.93 7.00
CA GLY A 96 4.70 6.31 8.33
C GLY A 96 4.97 5.10 9.24
N VAL A 97 4.18 4.03 9.10
CA VAL A 97 4.45 2.75 9.80
C VAL A 97 5.72 2.09 9.28
N ILE A 98 5.93 2.03 7.95
CA ILE A 98 7.17 1.50 7.35
C ILE A 98 8.39 2.28 7.84
N VAL A 99 8.30 3.62 7.89
CA VAL A 99 9.38 4.47 8.45
C VAL A 99 9.69 4.08 9.88
N GLN A 100 8.68 3.95 10.75
CA GLN A 100 8.87 3.54 12.13
C GLN A 100 9.51 2.17 12.25
N ILE A 101 9.09 1.19 11.42
CA ILE A 101 9.68 -0.15 11.38
C ILE A 101 11.16 -0.07 10.97
N CYS A 102 11.48 0.62 9.89
CA CYS A 102 12.86 0.75 9.42
C CYS A 102 13.75 1.47 10.45
N LEU A 103 13.29 2.56 11.06
CA LEU A 103 14.02 3.28 12.11
C LEU A 103 14.24 2.44 13.38
N ALA A 104 13.32 1.52 13.69
CA ALA A 104 13.37 0.70 14.89
C ALA A 104 14.24 -0.55 14.74
N TYR A 105 14.34 -1.11 13.53
CA TYR A 105 14.90 -2.43 13.30
C TYR A 105 16.11 -2.48 12.37
N LEU A 106 16.46 -1.38 11.71
CA LEU A 106 17.54 -1.37 10.72
C LEU A 106 18.72 -0.49 11.15
N ASP A 107 19.89 -0.95 10.81
CA ASP A 107 21.16 -0.24 10.82
C ASP A 107 21.99 -0.62 9.58
N GLU A 108 23.24 -0.16 9.49
CA GLU A 108 24.12 -0.39 8.36
C GLU A 108 24.57 -1.84 8.18
N ASP A 109 24.50 -2.67 9.22
CA ASP A 109 24.85 -4.08 9.21
C ASP A 109 23.67 -4.98 8.85
N SER A 110 22.47 -4.44 8.80
CA SER A 110 21.23 -5.15 8.60
C SER A 110 20.96 -5.46 7.12
N GLU A 111 20.25 -6.57 6.88
CA GLU A 111 19.71 -6.93 5.57
C GLU A 111 18.18 -6.92 5.59
N VAL A 112 17.60 -6.46 4.48
CA VAL A 112 16.16 -6.43 4.25
C VAL A 112 15.85 -7.22 2.99
N ILE A 113 14.90 -8.15 3.07
CA ILE A 113 14.43 -8.92 1.93
C ILE A 113 13.09 -8.36 1.45
N VAL A 114 13.01 -8.07 0.14
CA VAL A 114 11.79 -7.70 -0.55
C VAL A 114 11.71 -8.44 -1.88
N SER A 115 10.54 -8.59 -2.43
CA SER A 115 10.40 -9.06 -3.81
C SER A 115 10.69 -7.93 -4.80
N ARG A 116 11.25 -8.26 -5.97
CA ARG A 116 11.26 -7.36 -7.13
C ARG A 116 9.82 -6.96 -7.46
N SER A 117 9.66 -5.82 -8.10
CA SER A 117 8.33 -5.34 -8.51
C SER A 117 7.33 -5.37 -7.34
N SER A 118 7.73 -4.81 -6.20
CA SER A 118 6.88 -4.60 -5.04
C SER A 118 6.85 -3.11 -4.65
N PHE A 119 6.30 -2.77 -3.49
CA PHE A 119 6.08 -1.38 -3.12
C PHE A 119 7.42 -0.63 -2.86
N PRO A 120 7.73 0.45 -3.61
CA PRO A 120 9.07 1.06 -3.61
C PRO A 120 9.50 1.70 -2.30
N VAL A 121 8.58 1.95 -1.38
CA VAL A 121 8.88 2.59 -0.09
C VAL A 121 9.78 1.71 0.77
N TYR A 122 9.70 0.38 0.64
CA TYR A 122 10.61 -0.54 1.32
C TYR A 122 12.06 -0.31 0.89
N ASP A 123 12.29 -0.19 -0.42
CA ASP A 123 13.61 0.09 -0.99
C ASP A 123 14.16 1.40 -0.47
N ILE A 124 13.33 2.47 -0.51
CA ILE A 124 13.72 3.81 -0.10
C ILE A 124 14.22 3.82 1.33
N TYR A 125 13.43 3.28 2.26
CA TYR A 125 13.80 3.35 3.68
C TYR A 125 14.88 2.36 4.07
N THR A 126 15.02 1.23 3.37
CA THR A 126 16.20 0.36 3.51
C THR A 126 17.48 1.13 3.19
N HIS A 127 17.52 1.88 2.08
CA HIS A 127 18.66 2.70 1.71
C HIS A 127 18.89 3.89 2.65
N VAL A 128 17.82 4.55 3.12
CA VAL A 128 17.91 5.64 4.11
C VAL A 128 18.58 5.13 5.38
N MET A 129 18.29 3.90 5.82
CA MET A 129 18.93 3.26 6.97
C MET A 129 20.31 2.70 6.66
N ARG A 130 20.79 2.77 5.42
CA ARG A 130 22.06 2.19 4.92
C ARG A 130 22.11 0.67 5.03
N ALA A 131 20.97 0.03 5.24
CA ALA A 131 20.85 -1.42 5.26
C ALA A 131 21.02 -2.01 3.85
N THR A 132 21.40 -3.26 3.78
CA THR A 132 21.54 -3.99 2.52
C THR A 132 20.17 -4.47 2.03
N LEU A 133 19.79 -4.06 0.82
CA LEU A 133 18.55 -4.50 0.17
C LEU A 133 18.78 -5.76 -0.65
N ILE A 134 18.06 -6.83 -0.34
CA ILE A 134 18.05 -8.10 -1.09
C ILE A 134 16.73 -8.21 -1.82
N LYS A 135 16.78 -8.30 -3.17
CA LYS A 135 15.58 -8.44 -4.01
C LYS A 135 15.47 -9.85 -4.57
N THR A 136 14.42 -10.57 -4.16
CA THR A 136 14.09 -11.88 -4.73
C THR A 136 13.27 -11.75 -6.01
N PRO A 137 13.34 -12.71 -6.95
CA PRO A 137 12.54 -12.69 -8.17
C PRO A 137 11.04 -12.87 -7.85
N LEU A 138 10.19 -12.51 -8.81
CA LEU A 138 8.81 -12.97 -8.86
C LEU A 138 8.73 -14.33 -9.53
N GLN A 139 7.78 -15.15 -9.13
CA GLN A 139 7.39 -16.37 -9.82
C GLN A 139 6.01 -16.14 -10.45
N GLU A 140 5.92 -16.17 -11.78
CA GLU A 140 4.67 -15.89 -12.51
C GLU A 140 3.94 -14.61 -12.08
N TYR A 141 4.70 -13.55 -11.79
CA TYR A 141 4.24 -12.26 -11.23
C TYR A 141 3.73 -12.32 -9.78
N GLY A 142 3.75 -13.46 -9.10
CA GLY A 142 3.53 -13.62 -7.66
C GLY A 142 4.81 -13.52 -6.85
N LEU A 143 4.69 -13.33 -5.54
CA LEU A 143 5.85 -13.38 -4.65
C LEU A 143 6.38 -14.82 -4.56
N ASP A 144 7.70 -15.00 -4.70
CA ASP A 144 8.37 -16.28 -4.48
C ASP A 144 8.84 -16.36 -3.01
N LEU A 145 7.94 -16.85 -2.13
CA LEU A 145 8.24 -16.96 -0.70
C LEU A 145 9.36 -17.95 -0.40
N GLU A 146 9.53 -19.00 -1.21
CA GLU A 146 10.67 -19.93 -1.06
C GLU A 146 12.00 -19.23 -1.39
N ALA A 147 12.04 -18.41 -2.46
CA ALA A 147 13.24 -17.61 -2.75
C ALA A 147 13.51 -16.58 -1.65
N MET A 148 12.47 -16.01 -1.05
CA MET A 148 12.61 -15.10 0.10
C MET A 148 13.19 -15.83 1.32
N ALA A 149 12.69 -17.02 1.65
CA ALA A 149 13.23 -17.85 2.74
C ALA A 149 14.70 -18.22 2.50
N ARG A 150 15.05 -18.69 1.30
CA ARG A 150 16.44 -19.04 0.94
C ARG A 150 17.41 -17.86 0.97
N ALA A 151 16.91 -16.63 0.87
CA ALA A 151 17.73 -15.41 0.92
C ALA A 151 18.03 -14.95 2.35
N ILE A 152 17.41 -15.55 3.38
CA ILE A 152 17.63 -15.20 4.78
C ILE A 152 19.05 -15.56 5.23
N THR A 153 19.71 -14.62 5.91
CA THR A 153 21.03 -14.78 6.53
C THR A 153 20.98 -14.35 7.99
N ASP A 154 22.09 -14.52 8.72
CA ASP A 154 22.22 -14.05 10.12
C ASP A 154 22.09 -12.52 10.25
N ARG A 155 22.29 -11.75 9.15
CA ARG A 155 22.15 -10.30 9.09
C ARG A 155 20.76 -9.84 8.72
N THR A 156 19.90 -10.74 8.22
CA THR A 156 18.52 -10.39 7.86
C THR A 156 17.75 -9.95 9.10
N ARG A 157 17.16 -8.75 9.05
CA ARG A 157 16.32 -8.20 10.13
C ARG A 157 14.86 -8.09 9.73
N LEU A 158 14.59 -7.75 8.47
CA LEU A 158 13.22 -7.56 7.96
C LEU A 158 12.99 -8.34 6.69
N VAL A 159 11.78 -8.90 6.56
CA VAL A 159 11.22 -9.39 5.31
C VAL A 159 9.87 -8.72 5.11
N PHE A 160 9.68 -7.97 4.01
CA PHE A 160 8.39 -7.40 3.65
C PHE A 160 7.65 -8.31 2.68
N VAL A 161 6.47 -8.77 3.08
CA VAL A 161 5.56 -9.57 2.26
C VAL A 161 4.33 -8.73 1.94
N CYS A 162 4.30 -8.11 0.75
CA CYS A 162 3.20 -7.29 0.27
C CYS A 162 2.09 -8.20 -0.31
N ASN A 163 1.01 -8.39 0.41
CA ASN A 163 -0.05 -9.34 0.04
C ASN A 163 -1.45 -8.76 0.26
N PRO A 164 -2.20 -8.43 -0.79
CA PRO A 164 -1.90 -8.48 -2.23
C PRO A 164 -0.73 -7.60 -2.65
N ASN A 165 0.08 -8.09 -3.60
CA ASN A 165 1.27 -7.36 -4.04
C ASN A 165 0.91 -6.14 -4.90
N ASN A 166 1.61 -5.05 -4.72
CA ASN A 166 1.54 -3.87 -5.56
C ASN A 166 2.88 -3.75 -6.33
N PRO A 167 2.90 -3.88 -7.69
CA PRO A 167 1.80 -3.53 -8.61
C PRO A 167 1.05 -4.72 -9.24
N THR A 168 1.33 -5.96 -8.89
CA THR A 168 0.79 -7.12 -9.62
C THR A 168 -0.66 -7.45 -9.27
N GLY A 169 -1.09 -7.15 -8.05
CA GLY A 169 -2.42 -7.51 -7.53
C GLY A 169 -2.55 -8.98 -7.14
N THR A 170 -1.51 -9.79 -7.35
CA THR A 170 -1.46 -11.21 -6.99
C THR A 170 -1.40 -11.42 -5.48
N ILE A 171 -1.82 -12.59 -5.02
CA ILE A 171 -1.70 -13.00 -3.62
C ILE A 171 -0.79 -14.20 -3.47
N VAL A 172 -0.27 -14.40 -2.27
CA VAL A 172 0.25 -15.68 -1.79
C VAL A 172 -0.80 -16.34 -0.92
N THR A 173 -0.87 -17.67 -1.00
CA THR A 173 -1.88 -18.49 -0.32
C THR A 173 -1.51 -18.77 1.15
N ALA A 174 -2.49 -19.22 1.91
CA ALA A 174 -2.30 -19.65 3.30
C ALA A 174 -1.26 -20.77 3.41
N GLY A 175 -1.24 -21.71 2.46
CA GLY A 175 -0.26 -22.81 2.43
C GLY A 175 1.16 -22.34 2.18
N GLU A 176 1.34 -21.40 1.22
CA GLU A 176 2.65 -20.80 0.93
C GLU A 176 3.18 -20.00 2.11
N VAL A 177 2.31 -19.21 2.76
CA VAL A 177 2.69 -18.44 3.96
C VAL A 177 3.03 -19.37 5.12
N GLU A 178 2.31 -20.47 5.34
CA GLU A 178 2.61 -21.47 6.36
C GLU A 178 4.00 -22.08 6.15
N GLY A 179 4.28 -22.54 4.90
CA GLY A 179 5.59 -23.09 4.53
C GLY A 179 6.71 -22.09 4.80
N PHE A 180 6.56 -20.86 4.31
CA PHE A 180 7.51 -19.77 4.51
C PHE A 180 7.77 -19.50 5.99
N MET A 181 6.70 -19.32 6.78
CA MET A 181 6.82 -19.03 8.21
C MET A 181 7.43 -20.18 9.02
N GLY A 182 7.40 -21.40 8.50
CA GLY A 182 8.10 -22.56 9.05
C GLY A 182 9.63 -22.50 8.90
N GLU A 183 10.11 -21.78 7.87
CA GLU A 183 11.53 -21.63 7.56
C GLU A 183 12.15 -20.33 8.14
N VAL A 184 11.31 -19.32 8.49
CA VAL A 184 11.78 -18.03 9.01
C VAL A 184 12.28 -18.17 10.46
N PRO A 185 13.55 -17.86 10.74
CA PRO A 185 14.11 -17.88 12.10
C PRO A 185 13.57 -16.72 12.95
N ASP A 186 13.58 -16.92 14.29
CA ASP A 186 12.99 -15.99 15.26
C ASP A 186 13.63 -14.58 15.28
N HIS A 187 14.87 -14.45 14.77
CA HIS A 187 15.55 -13.15 14.71
C HIS A 187 15.13 -12.28 13.53
N VAL A 188 14.33 -12.81 12.61
CA VAL A 188 13.87 -12.12 11.42
C VAL A 188 12.41 -11.69 11.61
N LEU A 189 12.16 -10.39 11.57
CA LEU A 189 10.81 -9.83 11.60
C LEU A 189 10.17 -9.89 10.21
N VAL A 190 9.05 -10.61 10.09
CA VAL A 190 8.21 -10.63 8.90
C VAL A 190 7.12 -9.57 9.02
N VAL A 191 7.05 -8.68 8.04
CA VAL A 191 6.04 -7.63 7.94
C VAL A 191 5.10 -7.97 6.78
N PHE A 192 3.89 -8.42 7.08
CA PHE A 192 2.82 -8.60 6.09
C PHE A 192 2.17 -7.24 5.82
N ASP A 193 2.38 -6.70 4.63
CA ASP A 193 1.70 -5.48 4.18
C ASP A 193 0.39 -5.85 3.49
N GLU A 194 -0.69 -5.67 4.22
CA GLU A 194 -2.07 -6.00 3.84
C GLU A 194 -2.87 -4.75 3.48
N ALA A 195 -2.25 -3.79 2.77
CA ALA A 195 -2.93 -2.54 2.40
C ALA A 195 -4.21 -2.72 1.59
N TYR A 196 -4.45 -3.91 1.02
CA TYR A 196 -5.62 -4.25 0.19
C TYR A 196 -6.46 -5.40 0.78
N TYR A 197 -6.25 -5.75 2.05
CA TYR A 197 -6.86 -6.88 2.74
C TYR A 197 -8.38 -6.99 2.55
N GLU A 198 -9.09 -5.88 2.77
CA GLU A 198 -10.56 -5.86 2.73
C GLU A 198 -11.15 -6.06 1.32
N LEU A 199 -10.30 -6.06 0.29
CA LEU A 199 -10.70 -6.23 -1.13
C LEU A 199 -10.48 -7.65 -1.63
N VAL A 200 -9.82 -8.49 -0.83
CA VAL A 200 -9.53 -9.88 -1.21
C VAL A 200 -10.80 -10.71 -1.21
N ASP A 201 -10.99 -11.45 -2.30
CA ASP A 201 -12.14 -12.32 -2.53
C ASP A 201 -11.75 -13.80 -2.69
N SER A 202 -10.57 -14.19 -2.19
CA SER A 202 -10.06 -15.57 -2.23
C SER A 202 -10.14 -16.25 -0.87
N GLU A 203 -10.68 -17.48 -0.83
CA GLU A 203 -10.68 -18.33 0.37
C GLU A 203 -9.28 -18.86 0.73
N GLU A 204 -8.35 -18.83 -0.23
CA GLU A 204 -6.96 -19.26 -0.01
C GLU A 204 -6.09 -18.19 0.65
N TYR A 205 -6.62 -16.97 0.86
CA TYR A 205 -5.88 -15.87 1.48
C TYR A 205 -5.54 -16.15 2.95
N PRO A 206 -4.29 -15.91 3.40
CA PRO A 206 -3.87 -16.24 4.74
C PRO A 206 -4.51 -15.35 5.83
N ASP A 207 -4.89 -15.93 6.97
CA ASP A 207 -5.13 -15.17 8.21
C ASP A 207 -3.79 -14.93 8.93
N THR A 208 -3.09 -13.87 8.55
CA THR A 208 -1.80 -13.52 9.16
C THR A 208 -1.94 -13.00 10.59
N LEU A 209 -3.11 -12.46 10.98
CA LEU A 209 -3.39 -12.04 12.36
C LEU A 209 -3.38 -13.21 13.35
N ARG A 210 -3.57 -14.46 12.87
CA ARG A 210 -3.44 -15.64 13.74
C ARG A 210 -2.08 -15.70 14.42
N TYR A 211 -0.99 -15.38 13.73
CA TYR A 211 0.35 -15.38 14.30
C TYR A 211 0.50 -14.40 15.47
N VAL A 212 -0.13 -13.21 15.35
CA VAL A 212 -0.16 -12.22 16.43
C VAL A 212 -1.01 -12.71 17.61
N ARG A 213 -2.17 -13.33 17.34
CA ARG A 213 -3.05 -13.90 18.38
C ARG A 213 -2.39 -15.07 19.11
N GLU A 214 -1.58 -15.85 18.42
CA GLU A 214 -0.78 -16.95 18.98
C GLU A 214 0.48 -16.47 19.71
N GLY A 215 0.77 -15.15 19.68
CA GLY A 215 1.90 -14.54 20.39
C GLY A 215 3.24 -14.70 19.68
N ARG A 216 3.25 -14.93 18.35
CA ARG A 216 4.50 -15.04 17.59
C ARG A 216 5.22 -13.69 17.56
N GLY A 217 6.40 -13.62 18.20
CA GLY A 217 7.15 -12.39 18.46
C GLY A 217 7.92 -11.82 17.26
N ASN A 218 7.87 -12.46 16.09
CA ASN A 218 8.58 -12.01 14.88
C ASN A 218 7.63 -11.75 13.70
N VAL A 219 6.40 -11.32 13.98
CA VAL A 219 5.40 -10.98 12.96
C VAL A 219 4.79 -9.61 13.24
N MET A 220 4.67 -8.80 12.20
CA MET A 220 3.81 -7.62 12.12
C MET A 220 2.87 -7.74 10.93
N VAL A 221 1.64 -7.26 11.10
CA VAL A 221 0.67 -7.08 10.02
C VAL A 221 0.40 -5.59 9.87
N MET A 222 0.54 -5.04 8.67
CA MET A 222 0.26 -3.63 8.37
C MET A 222 -1.01 -3.50 7.56
N ARG A 223 -1.85 -2.49 7.87
CA ARG A 223 -3.03 -2.10 7.09
C ARG A 223 -3.16 -0.58 6.99
N THR A 224 -4.06 -0.11 6.14
CA THR A 224 -4.24 1.32 5.87
C THR A 224 -5.70 1.70 5.71
N PHE A 225 -6.03 2.93 6.09
CA PHE A 225 -7.33 3.53 5.80
C PHE A 225 -7.38 4.23 4.42
N SER A 226 -6.27 4.24 3.70
CA SER A 226 -6.15 4.97 2.42
C SER A 226 -6.93 4.34 1.28
N LYS A 227 -7.27 3.04 1.33
CA LYS A 227 -7.83 2.29 0.21
C LYS A 227 -9.33 2.13 0.35
N ILE A 228 -9.77 1.06 1.01
CA ILE A 228 -11.19 0.71 1.09
C ILE A 228 -12.05 1.78 1.79
N TYR A 229 -11.51 2.45 2.82
CA TYR A 229 -12.24 3.48 3.57
C TYR A 229 -12.27 4.86 2.88
N GLY A 230 -11.53 5.03 1.77
CA GLY A 230 -11.54 6.23 0.94
C GLY A 230 -10.94 7.48 1.58
N ILE A 231 -10.17 7.37 2.67
CA ILE A 231 -9.59 8.52 3.38
C ILE A 231 -8.06 8.64 3.18
N ALA A 232 -7.60 8.43 1.95
CA ALA A 232 -6.18 8.50 1.59
C ALA A 232 -5.51 9.83 1.98
N GLY A 233 -6.21 10.95 1.81
CA GLY A 233 -5.71 12.31 2.10
C GLY A 233 -5.48 12.58 3.59
N ILE A 234 -6.12 11.82 4.50
CA ILE A 234 -6.00 12.05 5.95
C ILE A 234 -4.73 11.40 6.53
N ARG A 235 -4.08 10.50 5.81
CA ARG A 235 -2.84 9.81 6.16
C ARG A 235 -2.95 8.98 7.44
N LEU A 236 -3.65 7.85 7.37
CA LEU A 236 -3.80 6.92 8.49
C LEU A 236 -3.46 5.49 8.09
N GLY A 237 -2.58 4.84 8.86
CA GLY A 237 -2.23 3.43 8.76
C GLY A 237 -1.88 2.87 10.14
N TYR A 238 -1.79 1.56 10.24
CA TYR A 238 -1.51 0.89 11.49
C TYR A 238 -0.76 -0.43 11.29
N ALA A 239 -0.04 -0.85 12.34
CA ALA A 239 0.55 -2.17 12.46
C ALA A 239 -0.06 -2.92 13.65
N ILE A 240 -0.13 -4.23 13.51
CA ILE A 240 -0.55 -5.17 14.55
C ILE A 240 0.62 -6.12 14.79
N GLY A 241 0.94 -6.35 16.07
CA GLY A 241 2.03 -7.25 16.49
C GLY A 241 1.94 -7.53 17.98
N THR A 242 2.84 -8.34 18.51
CA THR A 242 2.93 -8.47 19.98
C THR A 242 3.43 -7.17 20.60
N PRO A 243 3.11 -6.87 21.87
CA PRO A 243 3.58 -5.65 22.53
C PRO A 243 5.11 -5.48 22.46
N GLU A 244 5.86 -6.58 22.54
CA GLU A 244 7.32 -6.59 22.51
C GLU A 244 7.84 -6.13 21.14
N VAL A 245 7.22 -6.61 20.05
CA VAL A 245 7.63 -6.26 18.68
C VAL A 245 7.16 -4.84 18.29
N LEU A 246 6.14 -4.31 18.92
CA LEU A 246 5.70 -2.93 18.70
C LEU A 246 6.39 -1.89 19.59
N ALA A 247 6.95 -2.30 20.73
CA ALA A 247 7.58 -1.37 21.67
C ALA A 247 8.72 -0.52 21.06
N PRO A 248 9.59 -1.04 20.17
CA PRO A 248 10.60 -0.24 19.49
C PRO A 248 10.00 0.86 18.60
N LEU A 249 8.85 0.63 17.94
CA LEU A 249 8.18 1.63 17.11
C LEU A 249 7.76 2.86 17.93
N ASN A 250 7.27 2.63 19.15
CA ASN A 250 6.87 3.72 20.05
C ASN A 250 8.04 4.61 20.50
N ARG A 251 9.28 4.12 20.42
CA ARG A 251 10.49 4.90 20.78
C ARG A 251 10.94 5.82 19.65
N VAL A 252 10.65 5.47 18.40
CA VAL A 252 11.08 6.22 17.21
C VAL A 252 9.95 7.02 16.58
N LYS A 253 8.71 6.79 17.04
CA LYS A 253 7.53 7.50 16.54
C LYS A 253 7.63 9.00 16.81
N GLU A 254 7.32 9.82 15.82
CA GLU A 254 7.19 11.26 16.00
C GLU A 254 6.15 11.61 17.07
N PRO A 255 6.41 12.62 17.91
CA PRO A 255 5.36 13.16 18.77
C PRO A 255 4.14 13.57 17.93
N PHE A 256 2.95 13.14 18.34
CA PHE A 256 1.70 13.47 17.65
C PHE A 256 1.64 13.03 16.16
N ALA A 257 2.30 11.93 15.80
CA ALA A 257 2.44 11.43 14.43
C ALA A 257 1.10 11.28 13.67
N VAL A 258 0.03 10.93 14.37
CA VAL A 258 -1.32 10.80 13.79
C VAL A 258 -2.16 12.03 14.17
N ASN A 259 -2.53 12.82 13.17
CA ASN A 259 -3.29 14.06 13.37
C ASN A 259 -4.70 13.81 13.91
N LEU A 260 -5.29 14.86 14.50
CA LEU A 260 -6.63 14.80 15.12
C LEU A 260 -7.71 14.27 14.16
N LEU A 261 -7.73 14.78 12.92
CA LEU A 261 -8.74 14.41 11.93
C LEU A 261 -8.60 12.94 11.52
N ALA A 262 -7.36 12.44 11.41
CA ALA A 262 -7.09 11.05 11.14
C ALA A 262 -7.61 10.12 12.25
N GLN A 263 -7.40 10.51 13.53
CA GLN A 263 -7.87 9.71 14.65
C GLN A 263 -9.38 9.57 14.67
N VAL A 264 -10.13 10.69 14.56
CA VAL A 264 -11.59 10.64 14.59
C VAL A 264 -12.20 10.00 13.34
N ALA A 265 -11.58 10.25 12.17
CA ALA A 265 -12.02 9.66 10.91
C ALA A 265 -11.81 8.14 10.89
N GLY A 266 -10.67 7.66 11.40
CA GLY A 266 -10.38 6.23 11.48
C GLY A 266 -11.39 5.48 12.34
N ILE A 267 -11.71 6.01 13.53
CA ILE A 267 -12.74 5.43 14.41
C ILE A 267 -14.08 5.33 13.69
N ALA A 268 -14.54 6.44 13.09
CA ALA A 268 -15.83 6.49 12.41
C ALA A 268 -15.87 5.61 11.14
N ALA A 269 -14.75 5.49 10.42
CA ALA A 269 -14.65 4.65 9.24
C ALA A 269 -14.77 3.15 9.55
N LEU A 270 -14.23 2.70 10.70
CA LEU A 270 -14.38 1.31 11.17
C LEU A 270 -15.83 0.93 11.48
N GLU A 271 -16.69 1.90 11.76
CA GLU A 271 -18.11 1.71 12.02
C GLU A 271 -18.98 1.82 10.75
N ASP A 272 -18.38 2.09 9.58
CA ASP A 272 -19.12 2.34 8.33
C ASP A 272 -19.20 1.10 7.43
N ASP A 273 -19.83 0.04 7.97
CA ASP A 273 -20.00 -1.24 7.26
C ASP A 273 -20.72 -1.10 5.91
N GLU A 274 -21.66 -0.14 5.81
CA GLU A 274 -22.40 0.08 4.58
C GLU A 274 -21.49 0.62 3.47
N PHE A 275 -20.65 1.60 3.79
CA PHE A 275 -19.66 2.13 2.86
C PHE A 275 -18.62 1.08 2.47
N LEU A 276 -18.15 0.29 3.45
CA LEU A 276 -17.20 -0.80 3.22
C LEU A 276 -17.79 -1.81 2.20
N LYS A 277 -18.99 -2.31 2.43
CA LYS A 277 -19.67 -3.26 1.53
C LYS A 277 -19.85 -2.69 0.13
N LYS A 278 -20.30 -1.44 0.01
CA LYS A 278 -20.43 -0.76 -1.30
C LYS A 278 -19.10 -0.63 -2.01
N SER A 279 -18.03 -0.32 -1.30
CA SER A 279 -16.69 -0.19 -1.87
C SER A 279 -16.14 -1.52 -2.37
N VAL A 280 -16.31 -2.61 -1.60
CA VAL A 280 -15.94 -3.96 -2.03
C VAL A 280 -16.71 -4.36 -3.28
N GLN A 281 -18.03 -4.17 -3.30
CA GLN A 281 -18.88 -4.48 -4.44
C GLN A 281 -18.47 -3.71 -5.69
N ALA A 282 -18.33 -2.38 -5.59
CA ALA A 282 -17.92 -1.52 -6.70
C ALA A 282 -16.56 -1.92 -7.26
N ASN A 283 -15.60 -2.29 -6.39
CA ASN A 283 -14.29 -2.79 -6.80
C ASN A 283 -14.40 -4.12 -7.56
N CYS A 284 -15.17 -5.07 -7.06
CA CYS A 284 -15.38 -6.36 -7.72
C CYS A 284 -16.01 -6.19 -9.12
N GLU A 285 -17.11 -5.43 -9.21
CA GLU A 285 -17.79 -5.16 -10.45
C GLU A 285 -16.89 -4.43 -11.45
N GLY A 286 -16.13 -3.44 -10.98
CA GLY A 286 -15.18 -2.68 -11.79
C GLY A 286 -14.03 -3.54 -12.31
N ARG A 287 -13.45 -4.44 -11.51
CA ARG A 287 -12.43 -5.40 -11.96
C ARG A 287 -13.00 -6.32 -13.06
N LEU A 288 -14.16 -6.92 -12.81
CA LEU A 288 -14.81 -7.80 -13.80
C LEU A 288 -15.14 -7.09 -15.11
N PHE A 289 -15.53 -5.80 -15.04
CA PHE A 289 -15.70 -4.97 -16.22
C PHE A 289 -14.38 -4.80 -16.98
N LEU A 290 -13.30 -4.42 -16.29
CA LEU A 290 -11.99 -4.22 -16.91
C LEU A 290 -11.45 -5.53 -17.52
N TYR A 291 -11.61 -6.68 -16.87
CA TYR A 291 -11.20 -7.97 -17.40
C TYR A 291 -11.90 -8.28 -18.74
N ARG A 292 -13.23 -8.16 -18.80
CA ARG A 292 -13.99 -8.38 -20.02
C ARG A 292 -13.55 -7.46 -21.16
N GLU A 293 -13.28 -6.19 -20.85
CA GLU A 293 -12.84 -5.24 -21.88
C GLU A 293 -11.41 -5.50 -22.32
N PHE A 294 -10.49 -5.90 -21.42
CA PHE A 294 -9.14 -6.28 -21.81
C PHE A 294 -9.14 -7.55 -22.65
N ASP A 295 -9.98 -8.55 -22.33
CA ASP A 295 -10.15 -9.75 -23.16
C ASP A 295 -10.66 -9.36 -24.56
N ARG A 296 -11.64 -8.46 -24.66
CA ARG A 296 -12.17 -7.96 -25.95
C ARG A 296 -11.11 -7.24 -26.79
N LEU A 297 -10.15 -6.56 -26.11
CA LEU A 297 -9.05 -5.84 -26.76
C LEU A 297 -7.84 -6.76 -27.05
N GLY A 298 -7.87 -8.02 -26.63
CA GLY A 298 -6.74 -8.95 -26.75
C GLY A 298 -5.53 -8.59 -25.86
N LEU A 299 -5.75 -7.83 -24.79
CA LEU A 299 -4.71 -7.41 -23.85
C LEU A 299 -4.53 -8.45 -22.74
N ARG A 300 -3.29 -8.81 -22.47
CA ARG A 300 -2.96 -9.64 -21.31
C ARG A 300 -3.04 -8.81 -20.04
N TYR A 301 -3.60 -9.36 -18.98
CA TYR A 301 -3.66 -8.76 -17.65
C TYR A 301 -3.43 -9.81 -16.56
N LEU A 302 -3.19 -9.36 -15.33
CA LEU A 302 -3.09 -10.23 -14.18
C LEU A 302 -4.40 -10.19 -13.38
N GLN A 303 -4.84 -11.38 -12.92
CA GLN A 303 -5.90 -11.47 -11.93
C GLN A 303 -5.48 -10.75 -10.65
N SER A 304 -6.30 -9.83 -10.17
CA SER A 304 -5.97 -8.97 -9.06
C SER A 304 -6.94 -9.12 -7.89
N HIS A 305 -6.41 -9.13 -6.68
CA HIS A 305 -7.16 -9.09 -5.43
C HIS A 305 -7.10 -7.72 -4.74
N ALA A 306 -6.68 -6.68 -5.49
CA ALA A 306 -6.59 -5.30 -5.03
C ALA A 306 -7.62 -4.39 -5.75
N ASN A 307 -7.50 -3.07 -5.59
CA ASN A 307 -8.32 -2.09 -6.31
C ASN A 307 -7.63 -1.54 -7.57
N PHE A 308 -6.87 -2.36 -8.23
CA PHE A 308 -6.22 -2.05 -9.51
C PHE A 308 -6.00 -3.33 -10.32
N VAL A 309 -5.75 -3.18 -11.60
CA VAL A 309 -5.38 -4.26 -12.51
C VAL A 309 -4.06 -3.90 -13.19
N LEU A 310 -3.13 -4.85 -13.28
CA LEU A 310 -1.91 -4.73 -14.06
C LEU A 310 -2.18 -5.29 -15.46
N VAL A 311 -2.04 -4.46 -16.49
CA VAL A 311 -2.30 -4.81 -17.89
C VAL A 311 -1.05 -4.63 -18.75
N GLU A 312 -0.76 -5.60 -19.63
CA GLU A 312 0.36 -5.58 -20.54
C GLU A 312 -0.01 -4.82 -21.82
N ILE A 313 0.68 -3.72 -22.05
CA ILE A 313 0.51 -2.89 -23.26
C ILE A 313 1.60 -3.21 -24.29
N GLY A 314 2.71 -3.80 -23.85
CA GLY A 314 3.88 -4.03 -24.67
C GLY A 314 4.84 -2.84 -24.72
N PRO A 315 5.78 -2.83 -25.71
CA PRO A 315 6.84 -1.83 -25.79
C PRO A 315 6.34 -0.38 -25.91
N GLN A 316 5.11 -0.17 -26.35
CA GLN A 316 4.48 1.16 -26.48
C GLN A 316 3.82 1.67 -25.18
N ALA A 317 3.96 0.99 -24.05
CA ALA A 317 3.28 1.34 -22.79
C ALA A 317 3.50 2.80 -22.37
N THR A 318 4.73 3.32 -22.53
CA THR A 318 5.02 4.73 -22.24
C THR A 318 4.28 5.69 -23.16
N GLN A 319 4.17 5.36 -24.45
CA GLN A 319 3.48 6.18 -25.44
C GLN A 319 1.96 6.15 -25.19
N VAL A 320 1.41 4.97 -24.89
CA VAL A 320 -0.01 4.81 -24.54
C VAL A 320 -0.33 5.59 -23.26
N GLN A 321 0.50 5.50 -22.23
CA GLN A 321 0.33 6.30 -21.01
C GLN A 321 0.29 7.80 -21.31
N GLN A 322 1.22 8.29 -22.14
CA GLN A 322 1.28 9.71 -22.52
C GLN A 322 0.02 10.15 -23.27
N ARG A 323 -0.44 9.35 -24.25
CA ARG A 323 -1.67 9.64 -25.00
C ARG A 323 -2.94 9.60 -24.14
N LEU A 324 -3.00 8.69 -23.15
CA LEU A 324 -4.06 8.66 -22.14
C LEU A 324 -4.06 9.95 -21.31
N LEU A 325 -2.89 10.42 -20.91
CA LEU A 325 -2.70 11.65 -20.14
C LEU A 325 -3.22 12.87 -20.94
N GLU A 326 -2.89 12.95 -22.23
CA GLU A 326 -3.37 13.98 -23.16
C GLU A 326 -4.89 13.98 -23.33
N GLN A 327 -5.54 12.83 -23.13
CA GLN A 327 -7.00 12.69 -23.11
C GLN A 327 -7.62 12.83 -21.71
N GLY A 328 -6.82 13.27 -20.71
CA GLY A 328 -7.29 13.45 -19.33
C GLY A 328 -7.53 12.15 -18.57
N VAL A 329 -6.83 11.07 -18.94
CA VAL A 329 -6.89 9.79 -18.23
C VAL A 329 -5.52 9.47 -17.62
N ILE A 330 -5.40 9.59 -16.30
CA ILE A 330 -4.15 9.38 -15.59
C ILE A 330 -4.07 7.91 -15.12
N VAL A 331 -3.10 7.17 -15.65
CA VAL A 331 -2.78 5.79 -15.25
C VAL A 331 -1.33 5.68 -14.74
N ARG A 332 -0.97 4.57 -14.10
CA ARG A 332 0.37 4.37 -13.53
C ARG A 332 1.27 3.58 -14.45
N SER A 333 2.37 4.17 -14.92
CA SER A 333 3.48 3.42 -15.51
C SER A 333 4.15 2.53 -14.48
N CYS A 334 4.53 1.33 -14.91
CA CYS A 334 5.23 0.36 -14.06
C CYS A 334 6.75 0.28 -14.33
N ILE A 335 7.34 1.27 -15.02
CA ILE A 335 8.81 1.35 -15.23
C ILE A 335 9.55 1.32 -13.89
N SER A 336 9.08 2.06 -12.89
CA SER A 336 9.70 2.10 -11.56
C SER A 336 9.55 0.81 -10.76
N TYR A 337 8.79 -0.14 -11.27
CA TYR A 337 8.60 -1.48 -10.72
C TYR A 337 9.33 -2.56 -11.53
N ASP A 338 10.25 -2.19 -12.43
CA ASP A 338 10.92 -3.09 -13.37
C ASP A 338 9.98 -3.83 -14.35
N LEU A 339 8.81 -3.22 -14.63
CA LEU A 339 7.78 -3.73 -15.55
C LEU A 339 7.45 -2.69 -16.64
N PRO A 340 8.41 -2.40 -17.55
CA PRO A 340 8.29 -1.26 -18.50
C PRO A 340 7.17 -1.42 -19.53
N ASN A 341 6.71 -2.64 -19.79
CA ASN A 341 5.65 -2.93 -20.76
C ASN A 341 4.24 -2.90 -20.17
N TRP A 342 4.13 -2.58 -18.88
CA TRP A 342 2.89 -2.71 -18.14
C TRP A 342 2.38 -1.36 -17.61
N LEU A 343 1.06 -1.24 -17.58
CA LEU A 343 0.37 -0.16 -16.88
C LEU A 343 -0.44 -0.73 -15.71
N ARG A 344 -0.40 -0.07 -14.56
CA ARG A 344 -1.29 -0.35 -13.44
C ARG A 344 -2.46 0.63 -13.49
N ILE A 345 -3.66 0.07 -13.57
CA ILE A 345 -4.91 0.81 -13.72
C ILE A 345 -5.73 0.62 -12.45
N THR A 346 -5.97 1.71 -11.72
CA THR A 346 -6.88 1.72 -10.58
C THR A 346 -8.30 1.44 -11.05
N VAL A 347 -9.04 0.61 -10.33
CA VAL A 347 -10.46 0.38 -10.56
C VAL A 347 -11.24 1.64 -10.22
N GLY A 348 -11.79 2.29 -11.23
CA GLY A 348 -12.60 3.49 -11.10
C GLY A 348 -14.09 3.20 -10.95
N SER A 349 -14.90 4.26 -10.93
CA SER A 349 -16.36 4.14 -11.11
C SER A 349 -16.69 3.58 -12.50
N GLU A 350 -17.92 3.12 -12.70
CA GLU A 350 -18.38 2.64 -14.01
C GLU A 350 -18.09 3.65 -15.14
N ALA A 351 -18.40 4.93 -14.92
CA ALA A 351 -18.14 5.99 -15.88
C ALA A 351 -16.64 6.19 -16.17
N GLN A 352 -15.80 6.12 -15.13
CA GLN A 352 -14.35 6.27 -15.27
C GLN A 352 -13.74 5.07 -16.00
N ASN A 353 -14.14 3.86 -15.67
CA ASN A 353 -13.68 2.64 -16.34
C ASN A 353 -14.11 2.66 -17.82
N ALA A 354 -15.35 3.02 -18.12
CA ALA A 354 -15.83 3.13 -19.51
C ALA A 354 -15.06 4.21 -20.31
N ARG A 355 -14.72 5.34 -19.68
CA ARG A 355 -13.90 6.38 -20.32
C ARG A 355 -12.49 5.88 -20.63
N LEU A 356 -11.83 5.21 -19.68
CA LEU A 356 -10.53 4.58 -19.90
C LEU A 356 -10.58 3.64 -21.12
N ILE A 357 -11.58 2.75 -21.17
CA ILE A 357 -11.68 1.77 -22.26
C ILE A 357 -11.89 2.46 -23.61
N ARG A 358 -12.74 3.49 -23.70
CA ARG A 358 -12.89 4.27 -24.94
C ARG A 358 -11.57 4.86 -25.42
N ALA A 359 -10.78 5.43 -24.48
CA ALA A 359 -9.47 5.98 -24.81
C ALA A 359 -8.48 4.89 -25.24
N LEU A 360 -8.45 3.72 -24.58
CA LEU A 360 -7.57 2.61 -24.94
C LEU A 360 -7.87 2.01 -26.33
N VAL A 361 -9.13 1.88 -26.70
CA VAL A 361 -9.55 1.33 -28.04
C VAL A 361 -8.89 2.06 -29.20
N GLU A 362 -8.60 3.34 -29.05
CA GLU A 362 -7.96 4.15 -30.09
C GLU A 362 -6.42 3.96 -30.15
N MET A 363 -5.85 3.19 -29.24
CA MET A 363 -4.40 3.16 -29.01
C MET A 363 -3.79 1.76 -29.10
N VAL A 364 -4.63 0.70 -28.98
CA VAL A 364 -4.19 -0.71 -28.94
C VAL A 364 -4.81 -1.57 -30.02
#